data_d5d1b41d3ad4893b35d1e2aaba01ed3e
#
_entry.id   d5d1b41d3ad4893b35d1e2aaba01ed3e
#
_cell.length_a   1.000
_cell.length_b   1.000
_cell.length_c   1.000
_cell.angle_alpha   90.00
_cell.angle_beta   90.00
_cell.angle_gamma   90.00
#
_symmetry.space_group_name_H-M   'P 1'
#
loop_
_entity.id
_entity.type
_entity.pdbx_description
1 polymer ?
#
loop_
_entity_poly.entity_id
_entity_poly.type
_entity_poly.pdbx_seq_one_letter_code
_entity_poly.pdbx_strand_id
1 'polypeptide(L)'
;MTIPQLFKKIVPFAKPYRQLIIYTLLLTVVGSFAAQINAFILRYTVDQINELMVAKEPLSKGMYLVGIISVILLIKEIVYAFVQFGQKFYGEKLRIYIARDFSQSIVNRILTYKLAFYTSSDNESGKLATRIDAGISSLTRLVQNFFIDILPLFANAIIALICMFYAN
;
A
#
# COMPACT_ATOMS: atom_id res chain seq x y z
N MET A 1 -3.80 -14.08 20.86
CA MET A 1 -4.45 -12.77 20.61
C MET A 1 -5.11 -12.84 19.24
N THR A 2 -6.41 -12.59 19.14
CA THR A 2 -7.15 -12.70 17.88
C THR A 2 -6.93 -11.41 17.05
N ILE A 3 -6.79 -11.53 15.72
CA ILE A 3 -6.55 -10.41 14.79
C ILE A 3 -7.44 -9.18 15.06
N PRO A 4 -8.77 -9.31 15.30
CA PRO A 4 -9.64 -8.16 15.56
C PRO A 4 -9.31 -7.42 16.89
N GLN A 5 -8.75 -8.12 17.88
CA GLN A 5 -8.33 -7.49 19.14
C GLN A 5 -7.06 -6.64 18.97
N LEU A 6 -6.15 -7.05 18.08
CA LEU A 6 -4.97 -6.26 17.71
C LEU A 6 -5.38 -4.98 16.97
N PHE A 7 -6.29 -5.09 16.01
CA PHE A 7 -6.82 -3.91 15.30
C PHE A 7 -7.45 -2.90 16.24
N LYS A 8 -8.27 -3.36 17.20
CA LYS A 8 -8.93 -2.49 18.18
C LYS A 8 -7.93 -1.73 19.08
N LYS A 9 -6.74 -2.30 19.30
CA LYS A 9 -5.66 -1.64 20.06
C LYS A 9 -4.81 -0.68 19.22
N ILE A 10 -4.68 -0.92 17.92
CA ILE A 10 -3.86 -0.09 17.01
C ILE A 10 -4.63 1.15 16.53
N VAL A 11 -5.93 1.03 16.32
CA VAL A 11 -6.80 2.12 15.84
C VAL A 11 -6.66 3.43 16.64
N PRO A 12 -6.57 3.44 17.99
CA PRO A 12 -6.38 4.67 18.75
C PRO A 12 -5.07 5.40 18.40
N PHE A 13 -3.99 4.66 18.12
CA PHE A 13 -2.69 5.23 17.73
C PHE A 13 -2.69 5.74 16.29
N ALA A 14 -3.51 5.17 15.42
CA ALA A 14 -3.67 5.60 14.03
C ALA A 14 -4.60 6.83 13.90
N LYS A 15 -5.50 7.05 14.86
CA LYS A 15 -6.49 8.12 14.83
C LYS A 15 -5.90 9.55 14.67
N PRO A 16 -4.77 9.93 15.31
CA PRO A 16 -4.14 11.22 15.10
C PRO A 16 -3.67 11.43 13.66
N TYR A 17 -3.36 10.34 12.94
CA TYR A 17 -2.79 10.34 11.59
C TYR A 17 -3.81 10.05 10.48
N ARG A 18 -5.10 10.31 10.76
CA ARG A 18 -6.20 10.03 9.81
C ARG A 18 -5.98 10.66 8.42
N GLN A 19 -5.34 11.82 8.35
CA GLN A 19 -5.04 12.48 7.07
C GLN A 19 -4.06 11.65 6.23
N LEU A 20 -2.99 11.13 6.85
CA LEU A 20 -2.02 10.28 6.16
C LEU A 20 -2.67 8.98 5.67
N ILE A 21 -3.55 8.40 6.49
CA ILE A 21 -4.32 7.20 6.13
C ILE A 21 -5.23 7.49 4.93
N ILE A 22 -5.94 8.62 4.94
CA ILE A 22 -6.81 9.02 3.84
C ILE A 22 -5.99 9.24 2.56
N TYR A 23 -4.85 9.93 2.63
CA TYR A 23 -3.98 10.11 1.46
C TYR A 23 -3.46 8.78 0.92
N THR A 24 -3.03 7.87 1.78
CA THR A 24 -2.59 6.53 1.36
C THR A 24 -3.73 5.77 0.70
N LEU A 25 -4.94 5.82 1.28
CA LEU A 25 -6.13 5.19 0.71
C LEU A 25 -6.52 5.77 -0.65
N LEU A 26 -6.56 7.11 -0.77
CA LEU A 26 -6.87 7.76 -2.05
C LEU A 26 -5.86 7.37 -3.14
N LEU A 27 -4.56 7.43 -2.82
CA LEU A 27 -3.52 7.00 -3.76
C LEU A 27 -3.64 5.50 -4.10
N THR A 28 -4.04 4.66 -3.15
CA THR A 28 -4.30 3.24 -3.40
C THR A 28 -5.43 3.06 -4.40
N VAL A 29 -6.54 3.76 -4.23
CA VAL A 29 -7.68 3.71 -5.16
C VAL A 29 -7.26 4.19 -6.55
N VAL A 30 -6.58 5.33 -6.64
CA VAL A 30 -6.08 5.86 -7.92
C VAL A 30 -5.10 4.89 -8.59
N GLY A 31 -4.17 4.32 -7.82
CA GLY A 31 -3.22 3.31 -8.31
C GLY A 31 -3.92 2.05 -8.81
N SER A 32 -4.98 1.62 -8.12
CA SER A 32 -5.77 0.45 -8.51
C SER A 32 -6.52 0.69 -9.83
N PHE A 33 -7.10 1.86 -10.04
CA PHE A 33 -7.68 2.23 -11.33
C PHE A 33 -6.62 2.28 -12.44
N ALA A 34 -5.47 2.90 -12.18
CA ALA A 34 -4.38 2.95 -13.14
C ALA A 34 -3.86 1.55 -13.52
N ALA A 35 -3.88 0.59 -12.62
CA ALA A 35 -3.51 -0.80 -12.89
C ALA A 35 -4.49 -1.47 -13.87
N GLN A 36 -5.80 -1.17 -13.79
CA GLN A 36 -6.81 -1.75 -14.68
C GLN A 36 -6.74 -1.20 -16.11
N ILE A 37 -6.15 -0.04 -16.33
CA ILE A 37 -5.96 0.55 -17.67
C ILE A 37 -5.21 -0.42 -18.59
N ASN A 38 -4.30 -1.25 -18.07
CA ASN A 38 -3.59 -2.25 -18.87
C ASN A 38 -4.52 -3.24 -19.55
N ALA A 39 -5.55 -3.72 -18.83
CA ALA A 39 -6.53 -4.66 -19.37
C ALA A 39 -7.36 -4.02 -20.51
N PHE A 40 -7.76 -2.75 -20.33
CA PHE A 40 -8.48 -2.01 -21.37
C PHE A 40 -7.63 -1.73 -22.60
N ILE A 41 -6.36 -1.33 -22.41
CA ILE A 41 -5.42 -1.11 -23.52
C ILE A 41 -5.18 -2.43 -24.29
N LEU A 42 -4.99 -3.55 -23.57
CA LEU A 42 -4.79 -4.85 -24.20
C LEU A 42 -5.99 -5.25 -25.04
N ARG A 43 -7.21 -5.13 -24.49
CA ARG A 43 -8.46 -5.40 -25.22
C ARG A 43 -8.53 -4.54 -26.50
N TYR A 44 -8.39 -3.22 -26.34
CA TYR A 44 -8.41 -2.29 -27.49
C TYR A 44 -7.34 -2.64 -28.54
N THR A 45 -6.15 -3.01 -28.11
CA THR A 45 -5.06 -3.39 -29.01
C THR A 45 -5.42 -4.65 -29.82
N VAL A 46 -5.96 -5.68 -29.14
CA VAL A 46 -6.36 -6.93 -29.81
C VAL A 46 -7.50 -6.67 -30.80
N ASP A 47 -8.53 -5.89 -30.39
CA ASP A 47 -9.67 -5.57 -31.25
C ASP A 47 -9.22 -4.81 -32.50
N GLN A 48 -8.35 -3.81 -32.37
CA GLN A 48 -7.83 -3.02 -33.48
C GLN A 48 -6.92 -3.83 -34.42
N ILE A 49 -6.09 -4.72 -33.88
CA ILE A 49 -5.26 -5.60 -34.71
C ILE A 49 -6.13 -6.56 -35.51
N ASN A 50 -7.16 -7.13 -34.90
CA ASN A 50 -8.11 -8.02 -35.59
C ASN A 50 -8.84 -7.27 -36.72
N GLU A 51 -9.30 -6.04 -36.47
CA GLU A 51 -9.97 -5.22 -37.48
C GLU A 51 -9.05 -4.92 -38.66
N LEU A 52 -7.79 -4.54 -38.40
CA LEU A 52 -6.78 -4.30 -39.45
C LEU A 52 -6.46 -5.55 -40.27
N MET A 53 -6.42 -6.74 -39.65
CA MET A 53 -6.20 -8.00 -40.34
C MET A 53 -7.37 -8.38 -41.25
N VAL A 54 -8.60 -8.20 -40.78
CA VAL A 54 -9.80 -8.47 -41.58
C VAL A 54 -9.94 -7.51 -42.76
N ALA A 55 -9.63 -6.23 -42.53
CA ALA A 55 -9.70 -5.18 -43.55
C ALA A 55 -8.54 -5.24 -44.58
N LYS A 56 -7.54 -6.14 -44.41
CA LYS A 56 -6.34 -6.23 -45.23
C LYS A 56 -5.62 -4.89 -45.44
N GLU A 57 -5.64 -4.06 -44.38
CA GLU A 57 -5.04 -2.72 -44.40
C GLU A 57 -3.50 -2.80 -44.47
N PRO A 58 -2.83 -1.77 -45.01
CA PRO A 58 -1.38 -1.77 -45.19
C PRO A 58 -0.68 -1.76 -43.80
N LEU A 59 0.45 -2.46 -43.72
CA LEU A 59 1.30 -2.61 -42.53
C LEU A 59 1.67 -1.25 -41.88
N SER A 60 1.72 -0.18 -42.64
CA SER A 60 2.02 1.17 -42.14
C SER A 60 1.00 1.68 -41.11
N LYS A 61 -0.30 1.36 -41.30
CA LYS A 61 -1.34 1.71 -40.32
C LYS A 61 -1.19 0.93 -39.01
N GLY A 62 -0.82 -0.35 -39.11
CA GLY A 62 -0.52 -1.17 -37.93
C GLY A 62 0.66 -0.64 -37.11
N MET A 63 1.76 -0.23 -37.79
CA MET A 63 2.91 0.38 -37.11
C MET A 63 2.56 1.72 -36.44
N TYR A 64 1.74 2.55 -37.06
CA TYR A 64 1.26 3.80 -36.48
C TYR A 64 0.42 3.56 -35.21
N LEU A 65 -0.48 2.57 -35.25
CA LEU A 65 -1.31 2.17 -34.12
C LEU A 65 -0.45 1.67 -32.94
N VAL A 66 0.52 0.80 -33.20
CA VAL A 66 1.46 0.32 -32.18
C VAL A 66 2.26 1.49 -31.58
N GLY A 67 2.67 2.46 -32.39
CA GLY A 67 3.35 3.66 -31.91
C GLY A 67 2.50 4.47 -30.93
N ILE A 68 1.23 4.73 -31.26
CA ILE A 68 0.30 5.44 -30.38
C ILE A 68 0.10 4.68 -29.06
N ILE A 69 -0.16 3.39 -29.14
CA ILE A 69 -0.37 2.54 -27.95
C ILE A 69 0.88 2.57 -27.06
N SER A 70 2.07 2.49 -27.65
CA SER A 70 3.35 2.56 -26.91
C SER A 70 3.51 3.88 -26.15
N VAL A 71 3.16 5.00 -26.77
CA VAL A 71 3.20 6.32 -26.14
C VAL A 71 2.18 6.40 -24.97
N ILE A 72 0.97 5.92 -25.17
CA ILE A 72 -0.08 5.88 -24.12
C ILE A 72 0.39 5.03 -22.93
N LEU A 73 0.96 3.85 -23.19
CA LEU A 73 1.51 2.99 -22.16
C LEU A 73 2.63 3.66 -21.38
N LEU A 74 3.54 4.35 -22.09
CA LEU A 74 4.64 5.07 -21.46
C LEU A 74 4.15 6.19 -20.53
N ILE A 75 3.21 7.01 -21.00
CA ILE A 75 2.59 8.06 -20.18
C ILE A 75 1.91 7.45 -18.96
N LYS A 76 1.15 6.38 -19.15
CA LYS A 76 0.47 5.66 -18.06
C LYS A 76 1.47 5.13 -17.02
N GLU A 77 2.61 4.55 -17.46
CA GLU A 77 3.62 4.03 -16.51
C GLU A 77 4.29 5.16 -15.71
N ILE A 78 4.53 6.31 -16.32
CA ILE A 78 5.05 7.49 -15.61
C ILE A 78 4.06 7.92 -14.53
N VAL A 79 2.78 8.08 -14.87
CA VAL A 79 1.73 8.46 -13.90
C VAL A 79 1.63 7.43 -12.78
N TYR A 80 1.64 6.15 -13.12
CA TYR A 80 1.58 5.06 -12.15
C TYR A 80 2.79 5.05 -11.20
N ALA A 81 3.99 5.33 -11.71
CA ALA A 81 5.20 5.46 -10.89
C ALA A 81 5.08 6.59 -9.86
N PHE A 82 4.54 7.75 -10.25
CA PHE A 82 4.28 8.85 -9.32
C PHE A 82 3.24 8.48 -8.24
N VAL A 83 2.18 7.80 -8.61
CA VAL A 83 1.15 7.33 -7.65
C VAL A 83 1.75 6.33 -6.67
N GLN A 84 2.52 5.36 -7.16
CA GLN A 84 3.23 4.39 -6.32
C GLN A 84 4.24 5.04 -5.38
N PHE A 85 5.01 6.00 -5.88
CA PHE A 85 5.94 6.76 -5.06
C PHE A 85 5.21 7.48 -3.92
N GLY A 86 4.14 8.21 -4.25
CA GLY A 86 3.31 8.90 -3.25
C GLY A 86 2.72 7.94 -2.22
N GLN A 87 2.21 6.79 -2.63
CA GLN A 87 1.66 5.77 -1.75
C GLN A 87 2.71 5.24 -0.77
N LYS A 88 3.90 4.90 -1.26
CA LYS A 88 5.02 4.44 -0.41
C LYS A 88 5.49 5.54 0.54
N PHE A 89 5.59 6.78 0.06
CA PHE A 89 6.02 7.92 0.87
C PHE A 89 5.06 8.19 2.04
N TYR A 90 3.77 8.27 1.79
CA TYR A 90 2.79 8.50 2.86
C TYR A 90 2.64 7.28 3.78
N GLY A 91 2.73 6.07 3.24
CA GLY A 91 2.74 4.85 4.03
C GLY A 91 3.93 4.77 4.98
N GLU A 92 5.14 5.09 4.49
CA GLU A 92 6.35 5.11 5.29
C GLU A 92 6.32 6.21 6.36
N LYS A 93 5.82 7.40 6.02
CA LYS A 93 5.61 8.49 6.97
C LYS A 93 4.65 8.08 8.08
N LEU A 94 3.55 7.40 7.74
CA LEU A 94 2.61 6.86 8.71
C LEU A 94 3.29 5.84 9.64
N ARG A 95 4.11 4.95 9.09
CA ARG A 95 4.89 3.98 9.85
C ARG A 95 5.79 4.64 10.88
N ILE A 96 6.56 5.65 10.46
CA ILE A 96 7.52 6.36 11.33
C ILE A 96 6.79 7.06 12.47
N TYR A 97 5.69 7.73 12.21
CA TYR A 97 4.94 8.44 13.25
C TYR A 97 4.31 7.48 14.26
N ILE A 98 3.70 6.40 13.80
CA ILE A 98 3.12 5.38 14.69
C ILE A 98 4.22 4.72 15.52
N ALA A 99 5.37 4.39 14.93
CA ALA A 99 6.51 3.82 15.65
C ALA A 99 7.00 4.75 16.76
N ARG A 100 7.16 6.04 16.45
CA ARG A 100 7.59 7.06 17.41
C ARG A 100 6.62 7.17 18.60
N ASP A 101 5.34 7.35 18.31
CA ASP A 101 4.34 7.55 19.37
C ASP A 101 4.16 6.30 20.22
N PHE A 102 4.26 5.13 19.59
CA PHE A 102 4.20 3.86 20.30
C PHE A 102 5.42 3.66 21.19
N SER A 103 6.64 3.96 20.69
CA SER A 103 7.88 3.94 21.48
C SER A 103 7.78 4.87 22.69
N GLN A 104 7.34 6.10 22.47
CA GLN A 104 7.19 7.09 23.54
C GLN A 104 6.16 6.63 24.59
N SER A 105 5.05 6.07 24.16
CA SER A 105 4.03 5.52 25.07
C SER A 105 4.56 4.38 25.92
N ILE A 106 5.36 3.48 25.34
CA ILE A 106 5.99 2.36 26.07
C ILE A 106 7.00 2.89 27.07
N VAL A 107 7.91 3.79 26.66
CA VAL A 107 8.92 4.36 27.52
C VAL A 107 8.27 5.07 28.71
N ASN A 108 7.29 5.91 28.47
CA ASN A 108 6.55 6.59 29.54
C ASN A 108 5.92 5.60 30.52
N ARG A 109 5.38 4.49 30.00
CA ARG A 109 4.75 3.48 30.86
C ARG A 109 5.78 2.70 31.67
N ILE A 110 6.94 2.40 31.10
CA ILE A 110 8.02 1.72 31.81
C ILE A 110 8.55 2.58 32.94
N LEU A 111 8.75 3.88 32.71
CA LEU A 111 9.21 4.81 33.73
C LEU A 111 8.28 4.91 34.95
N THR A 112 7.03 4.46 34.86
CA THR A 112 6.07 4.41 35.98
C THR A 112 6.21 3.15 36.84
N TYR A 113 7.00 2.14 36.43
CA TYR A 113 7.19 0.92 37.22
C TYR A 113 8.16 1.15 38.39
N LYS A 114 7.92 0.43 39.50
CA LYS A 114 8.79 0.49 40.70
C LYS A 114 10.17 -0.08 40.42
N LEU A 115 11.20 0.44 41.12
CA LEU A 115 12.60 0.01 40.98
C LEU A 115 12.78 -1.51 41.12
N ALA A 116 11.99 -2.15 41.99
CA ALA A 116 11.99 -3.60 42.17
C ALA A 116 11.68 -4.41 40.89
N PHE A 117 11.00 -3.82 39.91
CA PHE A 117 10.73 -4.43 38.61
C PHE A 117 12.00 -4.59 37.78
N TYR A 118 12.95 -3.66 37.90
CA TYR A 118 14.19 -3.63 37.14
C TYR A 118 15.30 -4.47 37.74
N THR A 119 15.20 -4.82 39.03
CA THR A 119 16.18 -5.61 39.77
C THR A 119 15.91 -7.12 39.69
N SER A 120 14.78 -7.54 39.14
CA SER A 120 14.49 -8.96 38.91
C SER A 120 15.30 -9.51 37.73
N SER A 121 15.83 -10.72 37.85
CA SER A 121 16.68 -11.38 36.82
C SER A 121 16.05 -11.49 35.45
N ASP A 122 14.72 -11.54 35.38
CA ASP A 122 13.96 -11.61 34.12
C ASP A 122 13.77 -10.26 33.42
N ASN A 123 13.93 -9.15 34.16
CA ASN A 123 13.68 -7.79 33.70
C ASN A 123 14.93 -6.90 33.72
N GLU A 124 16.14 -7.51 33.63
CA GLU A 124 17.36 -6.76 33.39
C GLU A 124 17.20 -5.74 32.26
N SER A 125 17.69 -4.52 32.47
CA SER A 125 17.46 -3.37 31.56
C SER A 125 17.79 -3.71 30.09
N GLY A 126 18.84 -4.51 29.85
CA GLY A 126 19.21 -4.93 28.50
C GLY A 126 18.20 -5.89 27.83
N LYS A 127 17.73 -6.88 28.60
CA LYS A 127 16.71 -7.84 28.09
C LYS A 127 15.37 -7.15 27.85
N LEU A 128 15.01 -6.21 28.74
CA LEU A 128 13.78 -5.43 28.60
C LEU A 128 13.82 -4.53 27.36
N ALA A 129 14.93 -3.80 27.15
CA ALA A 129 15.11 -2.97 25.97
C ALA A 129 14.97 -3.78 24.67
N THR A 130 15.64 -4.93 24.57
CA THR A 130 15.56 -5.80 23.39
C THR A 130 14.15 -6.31 23.13
N ARG A 131 13.40 -6.70 24.17
CA ARG A 131 11.99 -7.12 24.05
C ARG A 131 11.08 -5.99 23.58
N ILE A 132 11.32 -4.77 24.05
CA ILE A 132 10.58 -3.58 23.66
C ILE A 132 10.84 -3.26 22.19
N ASP A 133 12.11 -3.21 21.78
CA ASP A 133 12.49 -2.92 20.39
C ASP A 133 11.93 -3.97 19.42
N ALA A 134 11.98 -5.24 19.79
CA ALA A 134 11.35 -6.31 19.01
C ALA A 134 9.82 -6.15 18.92
N GLY A 135 9.17 -5.76 20.01
CA GLY A 135 7.73 -5.50 20.04
C GLY A 135 7.33 -4.31 19.18
N ILE A 136 8.06 -3.19 19.28
CA ILE A 136 7.85 -1.98 18.48
C ILE A 136 8.05 -2.30 17.00
N SER A 137 9.14 -2.98 16.65
CA SER A 137 9.46 -3.37 15.28
C SER A 137 8.38 -4.28 14.68
N SER A 138 7.92 -5.28 15.44
CA SER A 138 6.88 -6.20 15.00
C SER A 138 5.54 -5.49 14.75
N LEU A 139 5.15 -4.58 15.65
CA LEU A 139 3.92 -3.82 15.51
C LEU A 139 3.98 -2.83 14.36
N THR A 140 5.12 -2.16 14.19
CA THR A 140 5.37 -1.23 13.09
C THR A 140 5.31 -1.95 11.73
N ARG A 141 5.92 -3.14 11.62
CA ARG A 141 5.84 -3.99 10.42
C ARG A 141 4.40 -4.42 10.12
N LEU A 142 3.62 -4.75 11.15
CA LEU A 142 2.22 -5.14 10.98
C LEU A 142 1.40 -3.99 10.39
N VAL A 143 1.59 -2.76 10.89
CA VAL A 143 0.95 -1.55 10.35
C VAL A 143 1.40 -1.30 8.91
N GLN A 144 2.70 -1.38 8.65
CA GLN A 144 3.25 -1.21 7.31
C GLN A 144 2.66 -2.22 6.32
N ASN A 145 2.75 -3.51 6.62
CA ASN A 145 2.22 -4.55 5.75
C ASN A 145 0.73 -4.38 5.48
N PHE A 146 -0.03 -3.97 6.48
CA PHE A 146 -1.47 -3.75 6.29
C PHE A 146 -1.77 -2.60 5.34
N PHE A 147 -1.18 -1.42 5.57
CA PHE A 147 -1.51 -0.22 4.79
C PHE A 147 -0.78 -0.15 3.44
N ILE A 148 0.43 -0.69 3.33
CA ILE A 148 1.25 -0.59 2.11
C ILE A 148 1.11 -1.82 1.22
N ASP A 149 0.96 -3.02 1.80
CA ASP A 149 0.96 -4.26 1.02
C ASP A 149 -0.44 -4.86 0.87
N ILE A 150 -1.16 -5.07 1.99
CA ILE A 150 -2.43 -5.81 2.00
C ILE A 150 -3.57 -4.96 1.44
N LEU A 151 -3.71 -3.73 1.89
CA LEU A 151 -4.81 -2.84 1.50
C LEU A 151 -4.83 -2.55 -0.01
N PRO A 152 -3.70 -2.27 -0.69
CA PRO A 152 -3.67 -2.13 -2.15
C PRO A 152 -4.08 -3.40 -2.89
N LEU A 153 -3.72 -4.59 -2.40
CA LEU A 153 -4.13 -5.86 -3.02
C LEU A 153 -5.64 -6.02 -2.98
N PHE A 154 -6.28 -5.75 -1.84
CA PHE A 154 -7.74 -5.78 -1.73
C PHE A 154 -8.42 -4.74 -2.62
N ALA A 155 -7.91 -3.51 -2.64
CA ALA A 155 -8.44 -2.45 -3.51
C ALA A 155 -8.34 -2.85 -4.98
N ASN A 156 -7.20 -3.38 -5.42
CA ASN A 156 -7.00 -3.87 -6.78
C ASN A 156 -7.99 -5.00 -7.12
N ALA A 157 -8.18 -5.96 -6.23
CA ALA A 157 -9.11 -7.08 -6.44
C ALA A 157 -10.56 -6.59 -6.59
N ILE A 158 -11.02 -5.69 -5.71
CA ILE A 158 -12.38 -5.15 -5.75
C ILE A 158 -12.60 -4.34 -7.04
N ILE A 159 -11.66 -3.47 -7.39
CA ILE A 159 -11.75 -2.63 -8.59
C ILE A 159 -11.72 -3.50 -9.86
N ALA A 160 -10.87 -4.55 -9.88
CA ALA A 160 -10.84 -5.50 -10.99
C ALA A 160 -12.20 -6.19 -11.18
N LEU A 161 -12.82 -6.67 -10.09
CA LEU A 161 -14.15 -7.28 -10.15
C LEU A 161 -15.20 -6.31 -10.66
N ILE A 162 -15.21 -5.06 -10.18
CA ILE A 162 -16.12 -4.02 -10.65
C ILE A 162 -15.90 -3.77 -12.15
N CYS A 163 -14.65 -3.60 -12.60
CA CYS A 163 -14.33 -3.38 -14.01
C CYS A 163 -14.77 -4.56 -14.89
N MET A 164 -14.57 -5.81 -14.43
CA MET A 164 -15.03 -7.00 -15.15
C MET A 164 -16.56 -7.03 -15.29
N PHE A 165 -17.27 -6.66 -14.24
CA PHE A 165 -18.74 -6.63 -14.27
C PHE A 165 -19.29 -5.58 -15.23
N TYR A 166 -18.62 -4.42 -15.36
CA TYR A 166 -19.02 -3.37 -16.30
C TYR A 166 -18.53 -3.59 -17.74
N ALA A 167 -17.52 -4.43 -17.93
CA ALA A 167 -16.93 -4.70 -19.25
C ALA A 167 -17.65 -5.84 -20.01
N ASN A 168 -18.55 -6.55 -19.34
CA ASN A 168 -19.35 -7.65 -19.90
C ASN A 168 -20.76 -7.15 -20.17
#